data_0836503598ac8a34795a1367ef4836e2
#
_entry.id   0836503598ac8a34795a1367ef4836e2
#
_cell.length_a   1.000
_cell.length_b   1.000
_cell.length_c   1.000
_cell.angle_alpha   90.00
_cell.angle_beta   90.00
_cell.angle_gamma   90.00
#
_symmetry.space_group_name_H-M   'P 1'
#
loop_
_entity.id
_entity.type
_entity.pdbx_description
1 polymer ?
#
loop_
_entity_poly.entity_id
_entity_poly.type
_entity_poly.pdbx_seq_one_letter_code
_entity_poly.pdbx_strand_id
1 'polypeptide(L)'
;MISDTLSATAGVLHNKLVSDRRVDVLASWFAKLLPSGVRVLDVGCGSGLVSAIMRQKLRDISVQGIDVLPRAQTHIPVEMFDGVHLPFDSGSFDTVLFSDVLHHTVDPRILLQEARRVATRHVLIKDHYRKGVAATARLCFMDWVGNARFGVALPYNYWTEQQWHVAWQEIGLRSERIETELGLYPKPADWVFGAKLHFIALLQRS
;
A
#
# COMPACT_ATOMS: atom_id res chain seq x y z
N MET A 1 -3.34 -28.33 27.30
CA MET A 1 -3.49 -26.95 27.80
C MET A 1 -2.20 -26.12 27.74
N ILE A 2 -1.03 -26.55 28.26
CA ILE A 2 0.23 -25.76 28.21
C ILE A 2 0.80 -25.71 26.79
N SER A 3 0.69 -26.77 26.01
CA SER A 3 1.16 -26.86 24.61
C SER A 3 0.39 -25.92 23.67
N ASP A 4 -0.91 -25.80 23.84
CA ASP A 4 -1.78 -24.98 22.97
C ASP A 4 -1.57 -23.48 23.19
N THR A 5 -1.29 -23.08 24.45
CA THR A 5 -0.98 -21.69 24.81
C THR A 5 0.40 -21.25 24.27
N LEU A 6 1.40 -22.13 24.30
CA LEU A 6 2.73 -21.87 23.76
C LEU A 6 2.71 -21.75 22.22
N SER A 7 1.93 -22.61 21.56
CA SER A 7 1.74 -22.54 20.09
C SER A 7 1.02 -21.26 19.67
N ALA A 8 -0.04 -20.87 20.40
CA ALA A 8 -0.77 -19.62 20.13
C ALA A 8 0.12 -18.38 20.35
N THR A 9 0.91 -18.36 21.42
CA THR A 9 1.81 -17.24 21.73
C THR A 9 2.95 -17.12 20.72
N ALA A 10 3.52 -18.23 20.28
CA ALA A 10 4.54 -18.25 19.26
C ALA A 10 4.00 -17.76 17.90
N GLY A 11 2.77 -18.16 17.54
CA GLY A 11 2.10 -17.68 16.33
C GLY A 11 1.82 -16.18 16.36
N VAL A 12 1.36 -15.65 17.49
CA VAL A 12 1.11 -14.20 17.67
C VAL A 12 2.42 -13.42 17.58
N LEU A 13 3.49 -13.90 18.21
CA LEU A 13 4.80 -13.25 18.18
C LEU A 13 5.40 -13.28 16.77
N HIS A 14 5.29 -14.40 16.06
CA HIS A 14 5.76 -14.53 14.69
C HIS A 14 5.01 -13.57 13.74
N ASN A 15 3.68 -13.53 13.83
CA ASN A 15 2.85 -12.62 13.05
C ASN A 15 3.19 -11.15 13.33
N LYS A 16 3.44 -10.80 14.58
CA LYS A 16 3.85 -9.46 14.98
C LYS A 16 5.21 -9.09 14.35
N LEU A 17 6.20 -9.94 14.47
CA LEU A 17 7.55 -9.70 13.90
C LEU A 17 7.52 -9.55 12.37
N VAL A 18 6.73 -10.36 11.67
CA VAL A 18 6.56 -10.25 10.22
C VAL A 18 5.85 -8.95 9.84
N SER A 19 4.80 -8.59 10.59
CA SER A 19 4.06 -7.35 10.38
C SER A 19 4.93 -6.12 10.63
N ASP A 20 5.64 -6.07 11.76
CA ASP A 20 6.50 -4.94 12.14
C ASP A 20 7.64 -4.74 11.11
N ARG A 21 8.26 -5.85 10.66
CA ARG A 21 9.26 -5.81 9.60
C ARG A 21 8.68 -5.24 8.30
N ARG A 22 7.49 -5.72 7.89
CA ARG A 22 6.85 -5.26 6.65
C ARG A 22 6.57 -3.76 6.69
N VAL A 23 6.05 -3.27 7.81
CA VAL A 23 5.78 -1.84 8.05
C VAL A 23 7.07 -1.02 7.95
N ASP A 24 8.15 -1.45 8.61
CA ASP A 24 9.44 -0.74 8.59
C ASP A 24 10.08 -0.72 7.20
N VAL A 25 10.03 -1.84 6.47
CA VAL A 25 10.56 -1.95 5.10
C VAL A 25 9.78 -1.04 4.14
N LEU A 26 8.44 -1.04 4.21
CA LEU A 26 7.61 -0.16 3.37
C LEU A 26 7.87 1.32 3.67
N ALA A 27 7.89 1.70 4.96
CA ALA A 27 8.19 3.06 5.37
C ALA A 27 9.58 3.51 4.89
N SER A 28 10.57 2.61 4.90
CA SER A 28 11.92 2.89 4.40
C SER A 28 11.95 3.09 2.88
N TRP A 29 11.20 2.26 2.13
CA TRP A 29 11.07 2.43 0.68
C TRP A 29 10.40 3.76 0.33
N PHE A 30 9.30 4.10 0.99
CA PHE A 30 8.59 5.36 0.73
C PHE A 30 9.46 6.57 1.08
N ALA A 31 10.17 6.55 2.22
CA ALA A 31 11.09 7.60 2.59
C ALA A 31 12.27 7.76 1.61
N LYS A 32 12.72 6.67 0.98
CA LYS A 32 13.80 6.69 -0.03
C LYS A 32 13.34 7.27 -1.37
N LEU A 33 12.07 7.07 -1.72
CA LEU A 33 11.52 7.46 -3.02
C LEU A 33 10.95 8.87 -3.03
N LEU A 34 10.55 9.40 -1.87
CA LEU A 34 9.97 10.73 -1.75
C LEU A 34 11.03 11.78 -1.42
N PRO A 35 10.98 12.98 -2.01
CA PRO A 35 11.81 14.09 -1.58
C PRO A 35 11.35 14.64 -0.21
N SER A 36 12.22 15.37 0.48
CA SER A 36 11.84 16.13 1.69
C SER A 36 10.93 17.30 1.35
N GLY A 37 10.22 17.82 2.35
CA GLY A 37 9.38 19.01 2.23
C GLY A 37 8.09 18.82 1.45
N VAL A 38 7.63 17.56 1.22
CA VAL A 38 6.41 17.27 0.45
C VAL A 38 5.20 17.06 1.33
N ARG A 39 4.02 17.39 0.78
CA ARG A 39 2.71 17.05 1.33
C ARG A 39 2.24 15.74 0.71
N VAL A 40 1.98 14.74 1.53
CA VAL A 40 1.57 13.40 1.11
C VAL A 40 0.14 13.13 1.55
N LEU A 41 -0.70 12.68 0.63
CA LEU A 41 -2.00 12.08 0.91
C LEU A 41 -1.86 10.56 0.88
N ASP A 42 -2.09 9.89 2.00
CA ASP A 42 -2.09 8.42 2.13
C ASP A 42 -3.54 7.91 2.03
N VAL A 43 -3.87 7.30 0.89
CA VAL A 43 -5.22 6.82 0.57
C VAL A 43 -5.37 5.36 0.95
N GLY A 44 -6.39 5.04 1.76
CA GLY A 44 -6.58 3.72 2.34
C GLY A 44 -5.52 3.40 3.41
N CYS A 45 -5.17 4.43 4.19
CA CYS A 45 -4.03 4.40 5.12
C CYS A 45 -4.21 3.45 6.32
N GLY A 46 -5.41 2.91 6.55
CA GLY A 46 -5.73 2.14 7.75
C GLY A 46 -5.51 2.98 9.02
N SER A 47 -4.63 2.52 9.90
CA SER A 47 -4.22 3.29 11.09
C SER A 47 -3.17 4.37 10.80
N GLY A 48 -2.62 4.43 9.59
CA GLY A 48 -1.55 5.34 9.22
C GLY A 48 -0.17 4.99 9.81
N LEU A 49 0.03 3.75 10.30
CA LEU A 49 1.29 3.36 10.96
C LEU A 49 2.50 3.43 10.00
N VAL A 50 2.35 2.96 8.75
CA VAL A 50 3.44 3.02 7.75
C VAL A 50 3.84 4.46 7.51
N SER A 51 2.87 5.34 7.31
CA SER A 51 3.08 6.77 7.08
C SER A 51 3.67 7.49 8.29
N ALA A 52 3.29 7.10 9.50
CA ALA A 52 3.89 7.65 10.73
C ALA A 52 5.39 7.28 10.84
N ILE A 53 5.76 6.04 10.53
CA ILE A 53 7.16 5.61 10.53
C ILE A 53 7.93 6.25 9.36
N MET A 54 7.31 6.39 8.18
CA MET A 54 7.89 7.12 7.05
C MET A 54 8.25 8.57 7.44
N ARG A 55 7.38 9.27 8.19
CA ARG A 55 7.65 10.62 8.72
C ARG A 55 8.84 10.68 9.67
N GLN A 56 9.10 9.61 10.42
CA GLN A 56 10.29 9.56 11.29
C GLN A 56 11.59 9.40 10.49
N LYS A 57 11.51 8.71 9.33
CA LYS A 57 12.67 8.44 8.46
C LYS A 57 12.95 9.59 7.49
N LEU A 58 11.92 10.30 7.05
CA LEU A 58 12.02 11.42 6.12
C LEU A 58 11.51 12.71 6.81
N ARG A 59 12.44 13.63 7.07
CA ARG A 59 12.13 14.90 7.76
C ARG A 59 11.34 15.85 6.87
N ASP A 60 10.63 16.78 7.53
CA ASP A 60 9.93 17.90 6.90
C ASP A 60 8.84 17.48 5.89
N ILE A 61 8.20 16.32 6.09
CA ILE A 61 7.02 15.94 5.33
C ILE A 61 5.75 16.08 6.18
N SER A 62 4.66 16.49 5.56
CA SER A 62 3.32 16.40 6.13
C SER A 62 2.55 15.25 5.50
N VAL A 63 1.82 14.49 6.30
CA VAL A 63 1.01 13.37 5.83
C VAL A 63 -0.40 13.52 6.37
N GLN A 64 -1.37 13.51 5.46
CA GLN A 64 -2.81 13.36 5.72
C GLN A 64 -3.23 11.97 5.26
N GLY A 65 -3.97 11.24 6.09
CA GLY A 65 -4.56 9.95 5.72
C GLY A 65 -6.03 10.08 5.39
N ILE A 66 -6.53 9.20 4.52
CA ILE A 66 -7.96 8.93 4.34
C ILE A 66 -8.21 7.42 4.27
N ASP A 67 -9.35 6.98 4.80
CA ASP A 67 -9.74 5.57 4.75
C ASP A 67 -11.27 5.44 4.64
N VAL A 68 -11.75 4.31 4.12
CA VAL A 68 -13.19 4.00 4.06
C VAL A 68 -13.70 3.36 5.35
N LEU A 69 -12.80 2.89 6.21
CA LEU A 69 -13.13 2.22 7.47
C LEU A 69 -12.54 2.98 8.66
N PRO A 70 -13.36 3.33 9.66
CA PRO A 70 -12.85 3.98 10.85
C PRO A 70 -11.92 3.04 11.64
N ARG A 71 -10.85 3.60 12.20
CA ARG A 71 -9.94 2.88 13.11
C ARG A 71 -10.03 3.46 14.50
N ALA A 72 -10.02 2.59 15.51
CA ALA A 72 -10.09 3.01 16.90
C ALA A 72 -8.89 3.88 17.33
N GLN A 73 -7.73 3.65 16.71
CA GLN A 73 -6.52 4.42 16.93
C GLN A 73 -5.83 4.70 15.59
N THR A 74 -5.35 5.93 15.42
CA THR A 74 -4.59 6.36 14.25
C THR A 74 -3.26 6.98 14.69
N HIS A 75 -2.25 6.85 13.83
CA HIS A 75 -0.89 7.36 14.04
C HIS A 75 -0.60 8.65 13.28
N ILE A 76 -1.50 9.03 12.37
CA ILE A 76 -1.54 10.28 11.62
C ILE A 76 -2.97 10.81 11.64
N PRO A 77 -3.26 12.08 11.27
CA PRO A 77 -4.61 12.53 10.99
C PRO A 77 -5.25 11.68 9.89
N VAL A 78 -6.46 11.15 10.13
CA VAL A 78 -7.20 10.31 9.16
C VAL A 78 -8.62 10.82 9.06
N GLU A 79 -9.10 11.05 7.83
CA GLU A 79 -10.47 11.40 7.51
C GLU A 79 -11.16 10.27 6.76
N MET A 80 -12.47 10.20 6.87
CA MET A 80 -13.27 9.21 6.14
C MET A 80 -13.57 9.71 4.72
N PHE A 81 -13.58 8.79 3.74
CA PHE A 81 -14.02 9.09 2.38
C PHE A 81 -14.88 7.95 1.80
N ASP A 82 -15.48 8.16 0.65
CA ASP A 82 -16.45 7.23 0.03
C ASP A 82 -15.81 6.03 -0.70
N GLY A 83 -14.48 6.00 -0.81
CA GLY A 83 -13.73 4.97 -1.55
C GLY A 83 -13.63 5.23 -3.07
N VAL A 84 -14.18 6.35 -3.55
CA VAL A 84 -14.25 6.69 -4.97
C VAL A 84 -13.67 8.08 -5.26
N HIS A 85 -14.12 9.10 -4.52
CA HIS A 85 -13.72 10.50 -4.75
C HIS A 85 -12.83 11.00 -3.63
N LEU A 86 -11.67 11.53 -3.98
CA LEU A 86 -10.77 12.14 -2.99
C LEU A 86 -11.33 13.54 -2.62
N PRO A 87 -11.67 13.80 -1.34
CA PRO A 87 -12.36 15.03 -0.91
C PRO A 87 -11.42 16.24 -0.82
N PHE A 88 -10.58 16.43 -1.84
CA PHE A 88 -9.58 17.50 -1.90
C PHE A 88 -9.59 18.15 -3.28
N ASP A 89 -9.22 19.43 -3.32
CA ASP A 89 -9.06 20.19 -4.56
C ASP A 89 -7.92 19.65 -5.43
N SER A 90 -7.97 19.94 -6.72
CA SER A 90 -6.90 19.58 -7.65
C SER A 90 -5.57 20.21 -7.21
N GLY A 91 -4.51 19.41 -7.16
CA GLY A 91 -3.18 19.88 -6.79
C GLY A 91 -2.99 20.20 -5.31
N SER A 92 -3.83 19.66 -4.42
CA SER A 92 -3.74 19.90 -2.96
C SER A 92 -2.53 19.24 -2.30
N PHE A 93 -1.97 18.20 -2.91
CA PHE A 93 -0.83 17.43 -2.40
C PHE A 93 0.29 17.34 -3.42
N ASP A 94 1.51 17.17 -2.94
CA ASP A 94 2.66 16.94 -3.83
C ASP A 94 2.70 15.48 -4.31
N THR A 95 2.31 14.54 -3.44
CA THR A 95 2.24 13.12 -3.73
C THR A 95 0.97 12.50 -3.17
N VAL A 96 0.35 11.59 -3.93
CA VAL A 96 -0.69 10.66 -3.45
C VAL A 96 -0.08 9.26 -3.34
N LEU A 97 -0.23 8.65 -2.16
CA LEU A 97 0.30 7.31 -1.82
C LEU A 97 -0.84 6.31 -1.73
N PHE A 98 -0.66 5.14 -2.37
CA PHE A 98 -1.47 3.94 -2.17
C PHE A 98 -0.58 2.80 -1.68
N SER A 99 -0.92 2.20 -0.55
CA SER A 99 -0.18 1.05 -0.01
C SER A 99 -1.11 -0.13 0.22
N ASP A 100 -1.14 -1.07 -0.73
CA ASP A 100 -2.04 -2.24 -0.74
C ASP A 100 -3.53 -1.88 -0.73
N VAL A 101 -3.94 -1.00 -1.63
CA VAL A 101 -5.30 -0.44 -1.68
C VAL A 101 -6.00 -0.73 -2.99
N LEU A 102 -5.32 -0.53 -4.11
CA LEU A 102 -5.96 -0.49 -5.42
C LEU A 102 -6.57 -1.83 -5.83
N HIS A 103 -6.00 -2.95 -5.41
CA HIS A 103 -6.58 -4.29 -5.66
C HIS A 103 -7.85 -4.57 -4.82
N HIS A 104 -8.21 -3.70 -3.86
CA HIS A 104 -9.48 -3.74 -3.14
C HIS A 104 -10.59 -2.95 -3.84
N THR A 105 -10.30 -2.29 -4.95
CA THR A 105 -11.27 -1.52 -5.72
C THR A 105 -11.85 -2.33 -6.87
N VAL A 106 -13.06 -1.99 -7.32
CA VAL A 106 -13.67 -2.61 -8.50
C VAL A 106 -12.89 -2.21 -9.76
N ASP A 107 -12.52 -0.94 -9.89
CA ASP A 107 -11.67 -0.43 -10.95
C ASP A 107 -10.61 0.54 -10.37
N PRO A 108 -9.35 0.11 -10.29
CA PRO A 108 -8.26 0.95 -9.81
C PRO A 108 -8.08 2.26 -10.56
N ARG A 109 -8.53 2.34 -11.83
CA ARG A 109 -8.40 3.55 -12.66
C ARG A 109 -9.12 4.74 -12.07
N ILE A 110 -10.23 4.52 -11.38
CA ILE A 110 -11.02 5.61 -10.75
C ILE A 110 -10.16 6.34 -9.72
N LEU A 111 -9.60 5.61 -8.76
CA LEU A 111 -8.73 6.22 -7.74
C LEU A 111 -7.41 6.75 -8.32
N LEU A 112 -6.88 6.13 -9.38
CA LEU A 112 -5.68 6.65 -10.05
C LEU A 112 -5.94 7.97 -10.78
N GLN A 113 -7.13 8.17 -11.39
CA GLN A 113 -7.54 9.44 -11.99
C GLN A 113 -7.69 10.52 -10.93
N GLU A 114 -8.33 10.20 -9.81
CA GLU A 114 -8.45 11.10 -8.67
C GLU A 114 -7.07 11.45 -8.06
N ALA A 115 -6.18 10.45 -7.91
CA ALA A 115 -4.82 10.69 -7.46
C ALA A 115 -4.06 11.63 -8.40
N ARG A 116 -4.20 11.44 -9.72
CA ARG A 116 -3.62 12.35 -10.72
C ARG A 116 -4.21 13.76 -10.61
N ARG A 117 -5.49 13.90 -10.30
CA ARG A 117 -6.14 15.20 -10.11
C ARG A 117 -5.59 15.93 -8.89
N VAL A 118 -5.47 15.21 -7.78
CA VAL A 118 -5.11 15.76 -6.47
C VAL A 118 -3.60 15.97 -6.32
N ALA A 119 -2.76 15.11 -6.92
CA ALA A 119 -1.30 15.22 -6.87
C ALA A 119 -0.76 16.30 -7.81
N THR A 120 0.22 17.10 -7.37
CA THR A 120 0.96 18.04 -8.24
C THR A 120 2.14 17.38 -8.94
N ARG A 121 2.77 16.35 -8.34
CA ARG A 121 4.01 15.74 -8.82
C ARG A 121 3.89 14.25 -9.04
N HIS A 122 3.63 13.47 -7.97
CA HIS A 122 3.78 12.03 -8.01
C HIS A 122 2.54 11.28 -7.52
N VAL A 123 2.37 10.08 -8.06
CA VAL A 123 1.55 9.04 -7.46
C VAL A 123 2.49 7.88 -7.09
N LEU A 124 2.56 7.54 -5.80
CA LEU A 124 3.39 6.45 -5.28
C LEU A 124 2.49 5.27 -4.96
N ILE A 125 2.73 4.14 -5.61
CA ILE A 125 1.90 2.94 -5.49
C ILE A 125 2.75 1.80 -4.95
N LYS A 126 2.31 1.15 -3.89
CA LYS A 126 2.71 -0.20 -3.51
C LYS A 126 1.51 -1.12 -3.70
N ASP A 127 1.65 -2.12 -4.56
CA ASP A 127 0.58 -3.08 -4.82
C ASP A 127 1.17 -4.42 -5.31
N HIS A 128 0.37 -5.22 -6.00
CA HIS A 128 0.70 -6.57 -6.41
C HIS A 128 0.66 -6.74 -7.94
N TYR A 129 1.55 -7.61 -8.45
CA TYR A 129 1.46 -8.16 -9.79
C TYR A 129 0.89 -9.57 -9.76
N ARG A 130 -0.13 -9.84 -10.55
CA ARG A 130 -0.59 -11.19 -10.83
C ARG A 130 0.35 -11.84 -11.85
N LYS A 131 1.44 -12.44 -11.36
CA LYS A 131 2.52 -13.00 -12.18
C LYS A 131 2.85 -14.43 -11.78
N GLY A 132 2.86 -15.34 -12.78
CA GLY A 132 3.28 -16.74 -12.59
C GLY A 132 2.15 -17.69 -12.17
N VAL A 133 2.52 -18.96 -12.06
CA VAL A 133 1.60 -20.04 -11.69
C VAL A 133 1.10 -19.87 -10.26
N ALA A 134 -0.19 -20.11 -10.06
CA ALA A 134 -0.87 -19.96 -8.77
C ALA A 134 -0.75 -18.55 -8.12
N ALA A 135 -0.36 -17.51 -8.86
CA ALA A 135 -0.23 -16.14 -8.33
C ALA A 135 -1.54 -15.67 -7.68
N THR A 136 -2.67 -15.84 -8.36
CA THR A 136 -4.00 -15.45 -7.84
C THR A 136 -4.31 -16.15 -6.52
N ALA A 137 -4.13 -17.47 -6.43
CA ALA A 137 -4.41 -18.22 -5.20
C ALA A 137 -3.52 -17.76 -4.03
N ARG A 138 -2.25 -17.48 -4.30
CA ARG A 138 -1.30 -16.98 -3.29
C ARG A 138 -1.68 -15.57 -2.83
N LEU A 139 -1.99 -14.68 -3.75
CA LEU A 139 -2.41 -13.31 -3.43
C LEU A 139 -3.73 -13.31 -2.65
N CYS A 140 -4.74 -14.09 -3.07
CA CYS A 140 -6.00 -14.25 -2.32
C CYS A 140 -5.76 -14.77 -0.90
N PHE A 141 -4.88 -15.76 -0.74
CA PHE A 141 -4.55 -16.29 0.58
C PHE A 141 -3.86 -15.24 1.46
N MET A 142 -2.90 -14.50 0.92
CA MET A 142 -2.19 -13.44 1.65
C MET A 142 -3.14 -12.33 2.09
N ASP A 143 -4.01 -11.94 1.19
CA ASP A 143 -4.99 -10.88 1.42
C ASP A 143 -6.04 -11.29 2.46
N TRP A 144 -6.51 -12.53 2.38
CA TRP A 144 -7.39 -13.10 3.39
C TRP A 144 -6.75 -13.12 4.77
N VAL A 145 -5.51 -13.60 4.88
CA VAL A 145 -4.76 -13.63 6.15
C VAL A 145 -4.56 -12.22 6.71
N GLY A 146 -4.27 -11.25 5.86
CA GLY A 146 -4.02 -9.86 6.26
C GLY A 146 -5.27 -9.08 6.65
N ASN A 147 -6.39 -9.30 5.95
CA ASN A 147 -7.53 -8.38 5.96
C ASN A 147 -8.84 -8.96 6.50
N ALA A 148 -9.01 -10.30 6.58
CA ALA A 148 -10.29 -10.93 6.98
C ALA A 148 -10.82 -10.41 8.34
N ARG A 149 -9.95 -10.12 9.28
CA ARG A 149 -10.30 -9.62 10.63
C ARG A 149 -10.70 -8.14 10.67
N PHE A 150 -10.50 -7.38 9.59
CA PHE A 150 -10.74 -5.94 9.56
C PHE A 150 -11.99 -5.54 8.78
N GLY A 151 -12.75 -6.51 8.22
CA GLY A 151 -13.95 -6.22 7.45
C GLY A 151 -13.70 -5.51 6.12
N VAL A 152 -12.48 -5.58 5.59
CA VAL A 152 -12.12 -5.01 4.29
C VAL A 152 -12.77 -5.83 3.18
N ALA A 153 -13.36 -5.16 2.19
CA ALA A 153 -13.83 -5.83 0.98
C ALA A 153 -12.67 -6.47 0.20
N LEU A 154 -12.85 -7.72 -0.22
CA LEU A 154 -11.82 -8.51 -0.91
C LEU A 154 -12.30 -8.91 -2.32
N PRO A 155 -12.39 -8.00 -3.29
CA PRO A 155 -12.76 -8.32 -4.66
C PRO A 155 -11.67 -9.10 -5.41
N TYR A 156 -10.45 -9.20 -4.83
CA TYR A 156 -9.32 -9.91 -5.39
C TYR A 156 -8.95 -9.44 -6.81
N ASN A 157 -9.03 -8.14 -7.04
CA ASN A 157 -8.80 -7.53 -8.35
C ASN A 157 -7.29 -7.31 -8.60
N TYR A 158 -6.56 -8.41 -8.77
CA TYR A 158 -5.12 -8.34 -9.05
C TYR A 158 -4.85 -8.21 -10.54
N TRP A 159 -4.11 -7.20 -10.90
CA TRP A 159 -3.73 -6.91 -12.28
C TRP A 159 -2.36 -7.50 -12.62
N THR A 160 -2.18 -7.83 -13.90
CA THR A 160 -0.87 -8.14 -14.47
C THR A 160 -0.04 -6.86 -14.59
N GLU A 161 1.27 -7.02 -14.72
CA GLU A 161 2.19 -5.91 -14.97
C GLU A 161 1.76 -5.08 -16.20
N GLN A 162 1.35 -5.75 -17.28
CA GLN A 162 0.87 -5.10 -18.48
C GLN A 162 -0.41 -4.28 -18.25
N GLN A 163 -1.38 -4.79 -17.49
CA GLN A 163 -2.60 -4.05 -17.16
C GLN A 163 -2.31 -2.78 -16.37
N TRP A 164 -1.37 -2.84 -15.41
CA TRP A 164 -0.91 -1.67 -14.69
C TRP A 164 -0.30 -0.62 -15.61
N HIS A 165 0.63 -1.02 -16.49
CA HIS A 165 1.28 -0.09 -17.41
C HIS A 165 0.29 0.57 -18.38
N VAL A 166 -0.65 -0.19 -18.94
CA VAL A 166 -1.69 0.34 -19.82
C VAL A 166 -2.54 1.38 -19.10
N ALA A 167 -3.01 1.06 -17.87
CA ALA A 167 -3.82 1.98 -17.09
C ALA A 167 -3.07 3.28 -16.75
N TRP A 168 -1.79 3.19 -16.38
CA TRP A 168 -0.98 4.39 -16.10
C TRP A 168 -0.86 5.28 -17.33
N GLN A 169 -0.60 4.70 -18.51
CA GLN A 169 -0.51 5.44 -19.78
C GLN A 169 -1.83 6.10 -20.16
N GLU A 170 -2.95 5.38 -20.07
CA GLU A 170 -4.29 5.89 -20.37
C GLU A 170 -4.67 7.08 -19.45
N ILE A 171 -4.22 7.06 -18.19
CA ILE A 171 -4.48 8.13 -17.22
C ILE A 171 -3.49 9.30 -17.35
N GLY A 172 -2.42 9.16 -18.14
CA GLY A 172 -1.36 10.16 -18.26
C GLY A 172 -0.42 10.18 -17.05
N LEU A 173 -0.09 8.99 -16.55
CA LEU A 173 0.93 8.75 -15.55
C LEU A 173 2.09 7.99 -16.20
N ARG A 174 3.32 8.43 -15.97
CA ARG A 174 4.53 7.77 -16.48
C ARG A 174 5.35 7.24 -15.33
N SER A 175 5.78 5.98 -15.40
CA SER A 175 6.68 5.40 -14.41
C SER A 175 8.06 6.07 -14.46
N GLU A 176 8.46 6.64 -13.34
CA GLU A 176 9.80 7.16 -13.10
C GLU A 176 10.69 6.06 -12.53
N ARG A 177 10.13 5.28 -11.59
CA ARG A 177 10.85 4.20 -10.93
C ARG A 177 9.92 3.05 -10.57
N ILE A 178 10.36 1.82 -10.74
CA ILE A 178 9.65 0.60 -10.33
C ILE A 178 10.63 -0.31 -9.59
N GLU A 179 10.23 -0.78 -8.41
CA GLU A 179 10.97 -1.70 -7.57
C GLU A 179 10.15 -2.96 -7.31
N THR A 180 10.74 -4.13 -7.48
CA THR A 180 10.06 -5.42 -7.29
C THR A 180 10.75 -6.34 -6.27
N GLU A 181 11.97 -6.01 -5.86
CA GLU A 181 12.74 -6.75 -4.86
C GLU A 181 12.70 -5.99 -3.52
N LEU A 182 11.54 -6.02 -2.87
CA LEU A 182 11.27 -5.15 -1.73
C LEU A 182 11.83 -5.66 -0.41
N GLY A 183 12.12 -6.97 -0.28
CA GLY A 183 12.59 -7.57 0.97
C GLY A 183 11.58 -7.56 2.11
N LEU A 184 10.29 -7.61 1.79
CA LEU A 184 9.19 -7.53 2.77
C LEU A 184 9.19 -8.67 3.77
N TYR A 185 9.58 -9.86 3.33
CA TYR A 185 9.53 -11.07 4.13
C TYR A 185 10.93 -11.64 4.36
N PRO A 186 11.18 -12.24 5.55
CA PRO A 186 12.41 -13.00 5.78
C PRO A 186 12.39 -14.32 4.97
N LYS A 187 13.55 -14.84 4.60
CA LYS A 187 13.66 -16.21 4.04
C LYS A 187 13.36 -17.24 5.14
N PRO A 188 12.64 -18.34 4.85
CA PRO A 188 12.12 -18.77 3.54
C PRO A 188 10.75 -18.20 3.16
N ALA A 189 10.09 -17.42 4.03
CA ALA A 189 8.75 -16.86 3.78
C ALA A 189 8.70 -16.03 2.49
N ASP A 190 9.80 -15.36 2.12
CA ASP A 190 9.91 -14.59 0.89
C ASP A 190 9.73 -15.43 -0.38
N TRP A 191 10.09 -16.71 -0.36
CA TRP A 191 9.86 -17.60 -1.51
C TRP A 191 8.36 -17.87 -1.77
N VAL A 192 7.56 -17.82 -0.70
CA VAL A 192 6.11 -18.08 -0.79
C VAL A 192 5.35 -16.75 -0.98
N PHE A 193 5.66 -15.74 -0.20
CA PHE A 193 4.89 -14.50 -0.11
C PHE A 193 5.52 -13.34 -0.89
N GLY A 194 6.83 -13.30 -1.04
CA GLY A 194 7.54 -12.30 -1.83
C GLY A 194 7.45 -12.60 -3.33
N ALA A 195 8.24 -13.56 -3.78
CA ALA A 195 8.29 -14.16 -5.14
C ALA A 195 7.99 -13.18 -6.29
N LYS A 196 8.42 -11.91 -6.18
CA LYS A 196 8.18 -10.82 -7.15
C LYS A 196 6.68 -10.56 -7.43
N LEU A 197 5.82 -10.86 -6.45
CA LEU A 197 4.40 -10.52 -6.52
C LEU A 197 4.10 -9.09 -6.09
N HIS A 198 5.05 -8.42 -5.45
CA HIS A 198 4.91 -7.04 -4.96
C HIS A 198 5.72 -6.08 -5.82
N PHE A 199 5.22 -4.88 -5.97
CA PHE A 199 5.96 -3.78 -6.56
C PHE A 199 5.73 -2.47 -5.79
N ILE A 200 6.69 -1.55 -5.93
CA ILE A 200 6.51 -0.14 -5.65
C ILE A 200 6.79 0.62 -6.95
N ALA A 201 5.88 1.51 -7.33
CA ALA A 201 6.03 2.37 -8.50
C ALA A 201 5.90 3.82 -8.09
N LEU A 202 6.90 4.63 -8.42
CA LEU A 202 6.82 6.08 -8.40
C LEU A 202 6.41 6.55 -9.79
N LEU A 203 5.25 7.17 -9.88
CA LEU A 203 4.68 7.65 -11.14
C LEU A 203 4.66 9.17 -11.14
N GLN A 204 5.07 9.78 -12.24
CA GLN A 204 5.02 11.22 -12.49
C GLN A 204 3.83 11.55 -13.40
N ARG A 205 3.21 12.71 -13.19
CA ARG A 205 2.23 13.26 -14.14
C ARG A 205 2.93 13.60 -15.46
N SER A 206 2.32 13.15 -16.56
CA SER A 206 2.71 13.55 -17.91
C SER A 206 2.18 14.93 -18.24
#